data_81e3ec073111b8eea2bb4aee30ab8469
#
_entry.id   81e3ec073111b8eea2bb4aee30ab8469
#
_cell.length_a   1.000
_cell.length_b   1.000
_cell.length_c   1.000
_cell.angle_alpha   90.00
_cell.angle_beta   90.00
_cell.angle_gamma   90.00
#
_symmetry.space_group_name_H-M   'P 1'
#
loop_
_entity.id
_entity.type
_entity.pdbx_description
1 polymer ?
#
loop_
_entity_poly.entity_id
_entity_poly.type
_entity_poly.pdbx_seq_one_letter_code
_entity_poly.pdbx_strand_id
1 'polypeptide(L)' 'MDDLLNSGDLIYGNGDRYIGDLKENMKEGRGKLLYQNGDYYEGDWKQNLQDG' A
#
# COMPACT_ATOMS: atom_id res chain seq x y z
N MET A 1 13.60 -13.36 -10.47
CA MET A 1 13.37 -13.54 -9.25
C MET A 1 13.39 -12.38 -8.47
N ASP A 2 13.57 -11.32 -9.00
CA ASP A 2 13.62 -10.20 -8.31
C ASP A 2 12.39 -9.48 -8.19
N ASP A 3 11.26 -10.04 -8.55
CA ASP A 3 10.01 -9.40 -8.36
C ASP A 3 9.47 -9.72 -7.02
N LEU A 4 10.31 -9.79 -6.03
CA LEU A 4 9.86 -10.10 -4.71
C LEU A 4 9.18 -8.89 -4.10
N LEU A 5 8.00 -9.11 -3.57
CA LEU A 5 7.30 -8.09 -2.82
C LEU A 5 7.78 -8.11 -1.39
N ASN A 6 7.92 -6.95 -0.80
CA ASN A 6 8.28 -6.82 0.59
C ASN A 6 7.06 -6.33 1.36
N SER A 7 6.87 -6.85 2.56
CA SER A 7 5.84 -6.33 3.43
C SER A 7 6.34 -5.05 4.06
N GLY A 8 5.50 -4.07 4.18
CA GLY A 8 5.93 -2.81 4.71
C GLY A 8 4.81 -1.99 5.30
N ASP A 9 5.19 -0.86 5.86
CA ASP A 9 4.29 0.05 6.53
C ASP A 9 4.76 1.45 6.16
N LEU A 10 3.95 2.19 5.43
CA LEU A 10 4.29 3.54 5.01
C LEU A 10 3.37 4.53 5.73
N ILE A 11 3.96 5.59 6.26
CA ILE A 11 3.19 6.64 6.90
C ILE A 11 3.39 7.89 6.07
N TYR A 12 2.30 8.45 5.57
CA TYR A 12 2.36 9.61 4.71
C TYR A 12 2.20 10.88 5.53
N GLY A 13 2.70 11.98 5.01
CA GLY A 13 2.68 13.22 5.72
C GLY A 13 1.29 13.78 5.95
N ASN A 14 0.30 13.33 5.17
CA ASN A 14 -1.06 13.82 5.36
C ASN A 14 -1.84 13.00 6.38
N GLY A 15 -1.21 11.99 7.02
CA GLY A 15 -1.88 11.19 8.03
C GLY A 15 -2.37 9.85 7.54
N ASP A 16 -2.22 9.54 6.27
CA ASP A 16 -2.58 8.23 5.76
C ASP A 16 -1.52 7.21 6.13
N ARG A 17 -1.89 5.94 6.09
CA ARG A 17 -0.96 4.86 6.42
C ARG A 17 -1.27 3.66 5.54
N TYR A 18 -0.23 3.07 4.98
CA TYR A 18 -0.37 1.88 4.15
C TYR A 18 0.33 0.71 4.82
N ILE A 19 -0.34 -0.43 4.88
CA ILE A 19 0.21 -1.66 5.43
C ILE A 19 -0.02 -2.74 4.40
N GLY A 20 1.05 -3.33 3.89
CA GLY A 20 0.90 -4.39 2.91
C GLY A 20 2.14 -4.59 2.08
N ASP A 21 1.95 -5.14 0.89
CA ASP A 21 3.05 -5.48 0.01
C ASP A 21 3.57 -4.25 -0.71
N LEU A 22 4.89 -4.18 -0.85
CA LEU A 22 5.55 -3.07 -1.51
C LEU A 22 6.53 -3.62 -2.52
N LYS A 23 6.71 -2.90 -3.61
CA LYS A 23 7.74 -3.19 -4.59
C LYS A 23 8.38 -1.88 -4.98
N GLU A 24 9.69 -1.75 -4.76
CA GLU A 24 10.43 -0.52 -5.06
C GLU A 24 9.76 0.69 -4.41
N ASN A 25 9.33 0.51 -3.16
CA ASN A 25 8.68 1.55 -2.37
C ASN A 25 7.32 1.97 -2.91
N MET A 26 6.75 1.20 -3.82
CA MET A 26 5.41 1.47 -4.32
C MET A 26 4.45 0.40 -3.83
N LYS A 27 3.20 0.78 -3.64
CA LYS A 27 2.18 -0.18 -3.25
C LYS A 27 1.95 -1.13 -4.42
N GLU A 28 2.10 -2.43 -4.14
CA GLU A 28 2.00 -3.45 -5.17
C GLU A 28 1.50 -4.72 -4.51
N GLY A 29 0.61 -5.46 -5.15
CA GLY A 29 0.10 -6.69 -4.56
C GLY A 29 -1.09 -6.39 -3.66
N ARG A 30 -1.13 -7.00 -2.48
CA ARG A 30 -2.25 -6.81 -1.56
C ARG A 30 -1.84 -5.86 -0.45
N GLY A 31 -2.74 -4.95 -0.10
CA GLY A 31 -2.44 -4.04 0.97
C GLY A 31 -3.66 -3.27 1.44
N LYS A 32 -3.50 -2.60 2.57
CA LYS A 32 -4.56 -1.84 3.20
C LYS A 32 -4.07 -0.41 3.38
N LEU A 33 -4.83 0.53 2.86
CA LEU A 33 -4.53 1.94 3.04
C LEU A 33 -5.56 2.53 3.99
N LEU A 34 -5.07 3.13 5.08
CA LEU A 34 -5.92 3.75 6.06
C LEU A 34 -5.83 5.26 5.84
N TYR A 35 -6.98 5.88 5.58
CA TYR A 35 -7.01 7.31 5.37
C TYR A 35 -7.12 8.03 6.70
N GLN A 36 -6.63 9.25 6.74
CA GLN A 36 -6.59 9.96 8.00
C GLN A 36 -7.98 10.28 8.52
N ASN A 37 -9.00 10.24 7.70
CA ASN A 37 -10.36 10.52 8.16
C ASN A 37 -11.06 9.27 8.72
N GLY A 38 -10.37 8.13 8.79
CA GLY A 38 -10.96 6.93 9.34
C GLY A 38 -11.41 5.92 8.30
N ASP A 39 -11.45 6.30 7.05
CA ASP A 39 -11.80 5.35 5.99
C ASP A 39 -10.61 4.48 5.66
N TYR A 40 -10.84 3.43 4.89
CA TYR A 40 -9.74 2.60 4.44
C TYR A 40 -10.12 1.89 3.15
N TYR A 41 -9.08 1.46 2.41
CA TYR A 41 -9.23 0.59 1.26
C TYR A 41 -8.34 -0.62 1.48
N GLU A 42 -8.89 -1.81 1.27
CA GLU A 42 -8.11 -3.02 1.39
C GLU A 42 -8.34 -3.84 0.14
N GLY A 43 -7.28 -4.18 -0.55
CA GLY A 43 -7.42 -4.93 -1.79
C GLY A 43 -6.13 -4.92 -2.57
N ASP A 44 -6.26 -4.97 -3.88
CA ASP A 44 -5.11 -5.08 -4.77
C ASP A 44 -4.57 -3.72 -5.16
N TRP A 45 -3.26 -3.66 -5.34
CA TRP A 45 -2.57 -2.45 -5.73
C TRP A 45 -1.62 -2.76 -6.87
N LYS A 46 -1.42 -1.80 -7.74
CA LYS A 46 -0.45 -1.93 -8.80
C LYS A 46 0.16 -0.57 -9.05
N GLN A 47 1.48 -0.47 -8.88
CA GLN A 47 2.24 0.76 -9.11
C GLN A 47 1.61 1.93 -8.36
N ASN A 48 1.32 1.73 -7.07
CA ASN A 48 0.75 2.74 -6.19
C ASN A 48 -0.72 3.04 -6.46
N LEU A 49 -1.36 2.36 -7.38
CA LEU A 49 -2.75 2.62 -7.71
C LEU A 49 -3.63 1.46 -7.25
N GLN A 50 -4.83 1.78 -6.84
CA GLN A 50 -5.79 0.74 -6.49
C GLN A 50 -6.19 -0.02 -7.75
N ASP A 51 -6.13 -1.35 -7.67
CA ASP A 51 -6.35 -2.17 -8.83
C ASP A 51 -7.48 -3.15 -8.54
N GLY A 52 -8.44 -2.78 -7.93
CA GLY A 52 -9.51 -3.69 -7.63
C GLY A 52 -10.78 -2.95 -7.47
#